data_ef3adbe09e1611060e3b3d7af9ff8b2f
#
_entry.id   ef3adbe09e1611060e3b3d7af9ff8b2f
#
_cell.length_a   1.000
_cell.length_b   1.000
_cell.length_c   1.000
_cell.angle_alpha   90.00
_cell.angle_beta   90.00
_cell.angle_gamma   90.00
#
_symmetry.space_group_name_H-M   'P 1'
#
loop_
_entity.id
_entity.type
_entity.pdbx_description
1 polymer ?
#
loop_
_entity_poly.entity_id
_entity_poly.type
_entity_poly.pdbx_seq_one_letter_code
_entity_poly.pdbx_strand_id
1 'polypeptide(L)'
;MKASKTGMPKRRNARKSDLTRFINTSLVDLVAKQIRSMIFAGDYLPGEKLVVRELSEVLGVSHTPVKDALNRLVAEELVEAIPNKSMVVKSFTNNELVERLGVRLMCELFYAGEIIRSAKEDDTLVSDLEACLTAMEEAICDDSNIDYEAWVSNETRFHRRYMTAAKNQTLVSVYNGLNTNEFTFFAYLHNEHKPLKRPIFENNLVEHRAIIDALKALDQARFVRAIAWHVLHACEDYNVDEEAQLRIEQIKRLAECHLDGLGEPSQKIS
;
A
#
# COMPACT_ATOMS: atom_id res chain seq x y z
N MET A 1 -53.26 12.97 -45.29
CA MET A 1 -52.70 12.10 -44.25
C MET A 1 -51.34 11.56 -44.73
N LYS A 2 -50.25 12.09 -44.21
CA LYS A 2 -48.89 11.62 -44.53
C LYS A 2 -48.35 10.81 -43.33
N ALA A 3 -48.06 9.55 -43.57
CA ALA A 3 -47.51 8.64 -42.56
C ALA A 3 -46.03 8.95 -42.32
N SER A 4 -45.69 9.19 -41.06
CA SER A 4 -44.34 9.39 -40.55
C SER A 4 -43.64 8.05 -40.48
N LYS A 5 -42.48 7.91 -41.17
CA LYS A 5 -41.56 6.78 -41.00
C LYS A 5 -40.61 7.09 -39.84
N THR A 6 -40.83 6.42 -38.72
CA THR A 6 -39.89 6.37 -37.60
C THR A 6 -38.70 5.48 -37.95
N GLY A 7 -37.53 6.11 -38.12
CA GLY A 7 -36.26 5.41 -38.34
C GLY A 7 -35.75 4.75 -37.05
N MET A 8 -35.48 3.46 -37.09
CA MET A 8 -34.77 2.73 -36.04
C MET A 8 -33.34 3.25 -35.85
N PRO A 9 -32.83 3.37 -34.63
CA PRO A 9 -31.45 3.76 -34.40
C PRO A 9 -30.50 2.65 -34.84
N LYS A 10 -29.50 2.99 -35.64
CA LYS A 10 -28.44 2.10 -36.09
C LYS A 10 -27.66 1.57 -34.85
N ARG A 11 -27.66 0.26 -34.64
CA ARG A 11 -26.80 -0.41 -33.64
C ARG A 11 -25.34 -0.11 -33.98
N ARG A 12 -24.69 0.68 -33.15
CA ARG A 12 -23.27 0.96 -33.23
C ARG A 12 -22.44 -0.30 -32.93
N ASN A 13 -21.42 -0.52 -33.74
CA ASN A 13 -20.39 -1.56 -33.60
C ASN A 13 -19.57 -1.38 -32.32
N ALA A 14 -20.13 -1.72 -31.17
CA ALA A 14 -19.46 -1.57 -29.86
C ALA A 14 -18.56 -2.76 -29.48
N ARG A 15 -18.68 -3.92 -30.15
CA ARG A 15 -18.09 -5.17 -29.65
C ARG A 15 -16.60 -5.39 -29.94
N LYS A 16 -16.00 -4.78 -30.96
CA LYS A 16 -14.57 -4.96 -31.25
C LYS A 16 -13.66 -4.04 -30.43
N SER A 17 -14.10 -2.82 -30.11
CA SER A 17 -13.34 -1.88 -29.28
C SER A 17 -13.23 -2.34 -27.82
N ASP A 18 -14.28 -2.99 -27.30
CA ASP A 18 -14.31 -3.41 -25.90
C ASP A 18 -13.37 -4.60 -25.63
N LEU A 19 -13.35 -5.62 -26.50
CA LEU A 19 -12.42 -6.75 -26.35
C LEU A 19 -10.94 -6.34 -26.46
N THR A 20 -10.61 -5.44 -27.39
CA THR A 20 -9.24 -4.93 -27.54
C THR A 20 -8.83 -4.08 -26.31
N ARG A 21 -9.78 -3.39 -25.68
CA ARG A 21 -9.55 -2.62 -24.46
C ARG A 21 -9.30 -3.53 -23.25
N PHE A 22 -10.02 -4.63 -23.12
CA PHE A 22 -9.77 -5.65 -22.08
C PHE A 22 -8.40 -6.32 -22.23
N ILE A 23 -7.99 -6.68 -23.44
CA ILE A 23 -6.67 -7.26 -23.71
C ILE A 23 -5.56 -6.23 -23.41
N ASN A 24 -5.73 -4.97 -23.83
CA ASN A 24 -4.75 -3.91 -23.55
C ASN A 24 -4.68 -3.56 -22.07
N THR A 25 -5.80 -3.57 -21.34
CA THR A 25 -5.81 -3.34 -19.88
C THR A 25 -5.00 -4.42 -19.16
N SER A 26 -5.20 -5.68 -19.54
CA SER A 26 -4.44 -6.81 -18.99
C SER A 26 -2.92 -6.70 -19.29
N LEU A 27 -2.52 -6.28 -20.50
CA LEU A 27 -1.12 -6.09 -20.83
C LEU A 27 -0.50 -4.88 -20.10
N VAL A 28 -1.22 -3.78 -19.98
CA VAL A 28 -0.77 -2.60 -19.21
C VAL A 28 -0.59 -2.97 -17.74
N ASP A 29 -1.48 -3.77 -17.17
CA ASP A 29 -1.38 -4.24 -15.79
C ASP A 29 -0.13 -5.10 -15.58
N LEU A 30 0.15 -6.03 -16.50
CA LEU A 30 1.35 -6.86 -16.46
C LEU A 30 2.64 -6.04 -16.59
N VAL A 31 2.66 -5.07 -17.51
CA VAL A 31 3.80 -4.17 -17.70
C VAL A 31 4.01 -3.29 -16.48
N ALA A 32 2.95 -2.72 -15.89
CA ALA A 32 3.04 -1.94 -14.67
C ALA A 32 3.56 -2.78 -13.50
N LYS A 33 3.05 -4.02 -13.36
CA LYS A 33 3.53 -4.97 -12.37
C LYS A 33 5.02 -5.25 -12.55
N GLN A 34 5.48 -5.51 -13.76
CA GLN A 34 6.89 -5.82 -14.03
C GLN A 34 7.80 -4.61 -13.74
N ILE A 35 7.39 -3.40 -14.14
CA ILE A 35 8.18 -2.18 -13.85
C ILE A 35 8.22 -1.95 -12.34
N ARG A 36 7.12 -2.15 -11.62
CA ARG A 36 7.09 -2.05 -10.14
C ARG A 36 8.03 -3.06 -9.49
N SER A 37 8.05 -4.29 -9.96
CA SER A 37 8.97 -5.33 -9.49
C SER A 37 10.43 -4.93 -9.70
N MET A 38 10.78 -4.37 -10.87
CA MET A 38 12.13 -3.86 -11.16
C MET A 38 12.53 -2.69 -10.23
N ILE A 39 11.59 -1.79 -9.92
CA ILE A 39 11.82 -0.69 -8.97
C ILE A 39 12.07 -1.25 -7.56
N PHE A 40 11.25 -2.20 -7.10
CA PHE A 40 11.39 -2.82 -5.79
C PHE A 40 12.62 -3.73 -5.68
N ALA A 41 13.08 -4.31 -6.77
CA ALA A 41 14.33 -5.05 -6.81
C ALA A 41 15.59 -4.16 -6.81
N GLY A 42 15.40 -2.82 -6.96
CA GLY A 42 16.52 -1.86 -7.01
C GLY A 42 17.17 -1.73 -8.39
N ASP A 43 16.55 -2.30 -9.44
CA ASP A 43 17.01 -2.11 -10.82
C ASP A 43 16.90 -0.65 -11.27
N TYR A 44 16.00 0.11 -10.66
CA TYR A 44 15.83 1.56 -10.80
C TYR A 44 15.77 2.23 -9.45
N LEU A 45 16.70 3.15 -9.19
CA LEU A 45 16.81 3.89 -7.94
C LEU A 45 15.92 5.15 -7.93
N PRO A 46 15.54 5.69 -6.76
CA PRO A 46 14.85 6.96 -6.65
C PRO A 46 15.56 8.08 -7.42
N GLY A 47 14.79 8.85 -8.21
CA GLY A 47 15.31 9.89 -9.09
C GLY A 47 15.83 9.37 -10.42
N GLU A 48 15.95 8.07 -10.62
CA GLU A 48 16.44 7.49 -11.86
C GLU A 48 15.39 7.52 -12.97
N LYS A 49 15.85 7.71 -14.22
CA LYS A 49 14.96 7.87 -15.37
C LYS A 49 14.41 6.53 -15.86
N LEU A 50 13.11 6.51 -16.11
CA LEU A 50 12.40 5.40 -16.74
C LEU A 50 12.19 5.72 -18.22
N VAL A 51 13.09 5.22 -19.07
CA VAL A 51 13.08 5.51 -20.51
C VAL A 51 12.17 4.51 -21.22
N VAL A 52 11.07 5.00 -21.82
CA VAL A 52 10.07 4.17 -22.51
C VAL A 52 10.68 3.22 -23.54
N ARG A 53 11.66 3.69 -24.30
CA ARG A 53 12.32 2.86 -25.33
C ARG A 53 13.07 1.68 -24.70
N GLU A 54 13.85 1.93 -23.66
CA GLU A 54 14.64 0.90 -22.98
C GLU A 54 13.73 -0.13 -22.28
N LEU A 55 12.71 0.35 -21.57
CA LEU A 55 11.70 -0.52 -20.96
C LEU A 55 10.97 -1.36 -22.01
N SER A 56 10.66 -0.80 -23.18
CA SER A 56 10.00 -1.53 -24.27
C SER A 56 10.88 -2.64 -24.82
N GLU A 57 12.19 -2.38 -24.97
CA GLU A 57 13.19 -3.35 -25.43
C GLU A 57 13.35 -4.48 -24.39
N VAL A 58 13.51 -4.13 -23.10
CA VAL A 58 13.67 -5.10 -22.00
C VAL A 58 12.42 -5.99 -21.82
N LEU A 59 11.24 -5.38 -21.88
CA LEU A 59 9.98 -6.08 -21.64
C LEU A 59 9.38 -6.76 -22.89
N GLY A 60 9.98 -6.54 -24.07
CA GLY A 60 9.51 -7.14 -25.33
C GLY A 60 8.12 -6.66 -25.77
N VAL A 61 7.75 -5.43 -25.43
CA VAL A 61 6.45 -4.84 -25.75
C VAL A 61 6.58 -3.52 -26.50
N SER A 62 5.52 -3.03 -27.14
CA SER A 62 5.54 -1.73 -27.81
C SER A 62 5.54 -0.56 -26.80
N HIS A 63 5.86 0.66 -27.28
CA HIS A 63 5.94 1.87 -26.45
C HIS A 63 4.62 2.24 -25.77
N THR A 64 3.47 1.93 -26.40
CA THR A 64 2.15 2.33 -25.87
C THR A 64 1.84 1.70 -24.52
N PRO A 65 1.86 0.37 -24.33
CA PRO A 65 1.59 -0.23 -23.03
C PRO A 65 2.60 0.19 -21.95
N VAL A 66 3.86 0.48 -22.32
CA VAL A 66 4.85 1.02 -21.37
C VAL A 66 4.48 2.43 -20.90
N LYS A 67 4.07 3.32 -21.82
CA LYS A 67 3.62 4.67 -21.45
C LYS A 67 2.38 4.62 -20.55
N ASP A 68 1.42 3.75 -20.88
CA ASP A 68 0.19 3.61 -20.11
C ASP A 68 0.49 3.02 -18.72
N ALA A 69 1.40 2.06 -18.64
CA ALA A 69 1.89 1.50 -17.38
C ALA A 69 2.60 2.55 -16.51
N LEU A 70 3.49 3.34 -17.10
CA LEU A 70 4.17 4.43 -16.39
C LEU A 70 3.19 5.50 -15.90
N ASN A 71 2.19 5.89 -16.71
CA ASN A 71 1.14 6.80 -16.26
C ASN A 71 0.33 6.24 -15.09
N ARG A 72 0.11 4.94 -15.06
CA ARG A 72 -0.51 4.27 -13.91
C ARG A 72 0.38 4.34 -12.68
N LEU A 73 1.67 4.07 -12.82
CA LEU A 73 2.63 4.18 -11.72
C LEU A 73 2.80 5.62 -11.22
N VAL A 74 2.56 6.63 -12.08
CA VAL A 74 2.44 8.03 -11.66
C VAL A 74 1.20 8.24 -10.78
N ALA A 75 0.06 7.67 -11.15
CA ALA A 75 -1.16 7.73 -10.33
C ALA A 75 -1.03 6.96 -9.00
N GLU A 76 -0.15 5.96 -8.95
CA GLU A 76 0.22 5.21 -7.75
C GLU A 76 1.35 5.90 -6.96
N GLU A 77 1.82 7.05 -7.41
CA GLU A 77 2.93 7.83 -6.81
C GLU A 77 4.29 7.11 -6.74
N LEU A 78 4.48 6.02 -7.47
CA LEU A 78 5.78 5.33 -7.59
C LEU A 78 6.70 5.98 -8.63
N VAL A 79 6.11 6.67 -9.58
CA VAL A 79 6.79 7.37 -10.67
C VAL A 79 6.37 8.83 -10.67
N GLU A 80 7.28 9.72 -11.01
CA GLU A 80 7.01 11.15 -11.19
C GLU A 80 7.22 11.55 -12.65
N ALA A 81 6.25 12.27 -13.20
CA ALA A 81 6.35 12.86 -14.53
C ALA A 81 6.97 14.26 -14.43
N ILE A 82 8.23 14.41 -14.84
CA ILE A 82 8.90 15.71 -14.87
C ILE A 82 8.51 16.43 -16.18
N PRO A 83 7.91 17.64 -16.12
CA PRO A 83 7.52 18.38 -17.31
C PRO A 83 8.69 18.54 -18.32
N ASN A 84 8.42 18.21 -19.58
CA ASN A 84 9.36 18.31 -20.71
C ASN A 84 10.66 17.48 -20.59
N LYS A 85 10.75 16.54 -19.65
CA LYS A 85 11.98 15.76 -19.48
C LYS A 85 11.80 14.26 -19.54
N SER A 86 11.16 13.65 -18.59
CA SER A 86 11.11 12.19 -18.47
C SER A 86 10.19 11.76 -17.34
N MET A 87 9.91 10.48 -17.28
CA MET A 87 9.42 9.84 -16.07
C MET A 87 10.60 9.35 -15.24
N VAL A 88 10.55 9.54 -13.95
CA VAL A 88 11.58 9.13 -12.98
C VAL A 88 10.94 8.34 -11.86
N VAL A 89 11.70 7.44 -11.24
CA VAL A 89 11.29 6.83 -9.98
C VAL A 89 11.15 7.94 -8.94
N LYS A 90 10.00 8.00 -8.26
CA LYS A 90 9.74 9.05 -7.27
C LYS A 90 10.72 8.90 -6.10
N SER A 91 11.28 10.02 -5.67
CA SER A 91 12.08 10.11 -4.45
C SER A 91 11.18 10.53 -3.30
N PHE A 92 11.39 9.96 -2.14
CA PHE A 92 10.66 10.31 -0.91
C PHE A 92 11.65 10.77 0.14
N THR A 93 11.21 11.73 0.93
CA THR A 93 11.92 12.09 2.15
C THR A 93 11.37 11.30 3.34
N ASN A 94 12.20 11.04 4.34
CA ASN A 94 11.74 10.43 5.57
C ASN A 94 10.67 11.28 6.27
N ASN A 95 10.71 12.60 6.09
CA ASN A 95 9.72 13.53 6.61
C ASN A 95 8.33 13.28 5.99
N GLU A 96 8.24 13.14 4.65
CA GLU A 96 6.98 12.81 3.97
C GLU A 96 6.40 11.49 4.45
N LEU A 97 7.26 10.50 4.71
CA LEU A 97 6.82 9.23 5.26
C LEU A 97 6.21 9.40 6.66
N VAL A 98 6.90 10.10 7.56
CA VAL A 98 6.41 10.36 8.92
C VAL A 98 5.08 11.11 8.91
N GLU A 99 4.92 12.11 8.01
CA GLU A 99 3.64 12.80 7.82
C GLU A 99 2.51 11.85 7.45
N ARG A 100 2.75 10.98 6.48
CA ARG A 100 1.76 9.99 6.01
C ARG A 100 1.42 8.95 7.07
N LEU A 101 2.41 8.47 7.82
CA LEU A 101 2.22 7.54 8.94
C LEU A 101 1.38 8.16 10.06
N GLY A 102 1.58 9.46 10.36
CA GLY A 102 0.74 10.18 11.31
C GLY A 102 -0.73 10.25 10.88
N VAL A 103 -1.00 10.58 9.62
CA VAL A 103 -2.38 10.60 9.08
C VAL A 103 -2.98 9.20 9.05
N ARG A 104 -2.18 8.18 8.69
CA ARG A 104 -2.58 6.77 8.74
C ARG A 104 -3.04 6.39 10.14
N LEU A 105 -2.21 6.64 11.14
CA LEU A 105 -2.52 6.31 12.54
C LEU A 105 -3.79 7.02 13.02
N MET A 106 -3.96 8.31 12.71
CA MET A 106 -5.19 9.04 13.01
C MET A 106 -6.44 8.35 12.45
N CYS A 107 -6.39 7.92 11.17
CA CYS A 107 -7.50 7.21 10.55
C CYS A 107 -7.81 5.88 11.25
N GLU A 108 -6.79 5.10 11.54
CA GLU A 108 -6.92 3.78 12.16
C GLU A 108 -7.43 3.86 13.59
N LEU A 109 -6.90 4.78 14.41
CA LEU A 109 -7.32 4.98 15.78
C LEU A 109 -8.77 5.50 15.88
N PHE A 110 -9.12 6.49 15.05
CA PHE A 110 -10.46 7.07 15.07
C PHE A 110 -11.55 6.05 14.73
N TYR A 111 -11.27 5.15 13.77
CA TYR A 111 -12.23 4.14 13.31
C TYR A 111 -12.05 2.76 13.94
N ALA A 112 -11.20 2.61 14.96
CA ALA A 112 -10.96 1.33 15.62
C ALA A 112 -12.25 0.68 16.15
N GLY A 113 -13.15 1.48 16.73
CA GLY A 113 -14.44 1.00 17.23
C GLY A 113 -15.38 0.46 16.14
N GLU A 114 -15.43 1.14 14.98
CA GLU A 114 -16.20 0.69 13.83
C GLU A 114 -15.62 -0.57 13.20
N ILE A 115 -14.29 -0.65 13.12
CA ILE A 115 -13.57 -1.82 12.58
C ILE A 115 -13.86 -3.04 13.46
N ILE A 116 -13.73 -2.93 14.78
CA ILE A 116 -14.05 -4.02 15.73
C ILE A 116 -15.52 -4.44 15.64
N ARG A 117 -16.44 -3.47 15.54
CA ARG A 117 -17.87 -3.77 15.39
C ARG A 117 -18.15 -4.53 14.09
N SER A 118 -17.53 -4.11 13.01
CA SER A 118 -17.65 -4.79 11.71
C SER A 118 -17.00 -6.16 11.69
N ALA A 119 -15.89 -6.37 12.41
CA ALA A 119 -15.25 -7.68 12.55
C ALA A 119 -16.19 -8.73 13.18
N LYS A 120 -17.17 -8.30 13.99
CA LYS A 120 -18.20 -9.18 14.54
C LYS A 120 -19.25 -9.59 13.51
N GLU A 121 -19.46 -8.77 12.46
CA GLU A 121 -20.52 -8.96 11.46
C GLU A 121 -19.98 -9.51 10.13
N ASP A 122 -18.69 -9.37 9.87
CA ASP A 122 -18.02 -9.77 8.62
C ASP A 122 -17.17 -11.02 8.86
N ASP A 123 -17.75 -12.17 8.62
CA ASP A 123 -17.12 -13.48 8.79
C ASP A 123 -15.87 -13.67 7.89
N THR A 124 -15.69 -12.81 6.87
CA THR A 124 -14.54 -12.92 5.95
C THR A 124 -13.39 -12.00 6.32
N LEU A 125 -13.59 -11.00 7.18
CA LEU A 125 -12.55 -10.02 7.50
C LEU A 125 -11.27 -10.69 8.03
N VAL A 126 -11.40 -11.53 9.04
CA VAL A 126 -10.25 -12.20 9.67
C VAL A 126 -9.57 -13.17 8.69
N SER A 127 -10.34 -13.98 7.95
CA SER A 127 -9.78 -14.92 6.98
C SER A 127 -9.07 -14.22 5.81
N ASP A 128 -9.58 -13.07 5.36
CA ASP A 128 -8.91 -12.26 4.34
C ASP A 128 -7.56 -11.71 4.84
N LEU A 129 -7.49 -11.29 6.11
CA LEU A 129 -6.25 -10.80 6.72
C LEU A 129 -5.25 -11.94 6.94
N GLU A 130 -5.71 -13.11 7.37
CA GLU A 130 -4.86 -14.31 7.51
C GLU A 130 -4.29 -14.73 6.15
N ALA A 131 -5.09 -14.68 5.09
CA ALA A 131 -4.61 -14.97 3.74
C ALA A 131 -3.51 -13.97 3.28
N CYS A 132 -3.65 -12.68 3.62
CA CYS A 132 -2.59 -11.70 3.36
C CYS A 132 -1.32 -12.03 4.15
N LEU A 133 -1.46 -12.38 5.42
CA LEU A 133 -0.32 -12.71 6.28
C LEU A 133 0.42 -13.96 5.77
N THR A 134 -0.30 -15.02 5.40
CA THR A 134 0.29 -16.22 4.80
C THR A 134 1.05 -15.90 3.51
N ALA A 135 0.47 -15.07 2.63
CA ALA A 135 1.14 -14.66 1.40
C ALA A 135 2.40 -13.79 1.65
N MET A 136 2.43 -13.00 2.74
CA MET A 136 3.63 -12.30 3.18
C MET A 136 4.68 -13.26 3.74
N GLU A 137 4.30 -14.27 4.53
CA GLU A 137 5.19 -15.34 4.99
C GLU A 137 5.82 -16.09 3.80
N GLU A 138 5.02 -16.43 2.79
CA GLU A 138 5.49 -17.08 1.57
C GLU A 138 6.47 -16.22 0.77
N ALA A 139 6.26 -14.89 0.73
CA ALA A 139 7.12 -13.95 0.01
C ALA A 139 8.55 -13.89 0.57
N ILE A 140 8.76 -14.28 1.83
CA ILE A 140 10.07 -14.30 2.49
C ILE A 140 10.57 -15.71 2.82
N CYS A 141 9.95 -16.76 2.31
CA CYS A 141 10.31 -18.14 2.65
C CYS A 141 11.72 -18.52 2.15
N ASP A 142 12.22 -17.88 1.09
CA ASP A 142 13.57 -18.07 0.55
C ASP A 142 14.45 -16.86 0.87
N ASP A 143 15.46 -17.05 1.75
CA ASP A 143 16.40 -16.01 2.16
C ASP A 143 17.22 -15.43 1.01
N SER A 144 17.42 -16.22 -0.06
CA SER A 144 18.18 -15.84 -1.24
C SER A 144 17.35 -15.09 -2.28
N ASN A 145 16.01 -15.15 -2.16
CA ASN A 145 15.11 -14.57 -3.15
C ASN A 145 13.79 -14.12 -2.51
N ILE A 146 13.82 -12.98 -1.84
CA ILE A 146 12.63 -12.35 -1.27
C ILE A 146 11.77 -11.73 -2.40
N ASP A 147 10.50 -12.11 -2.49
CA ASP A 147 9.53 -11.50 -3.40
C ASP A 147 8.96 -10.19 -2.77
N TYR A 148 9.71 -9.11 -2.94
CA TYR A 148 9.34 -7.80 -2.40
C TYR A 148 8.02 -7.26 -2.95
N GLU A 149 7.67 -7.57 -4.20
CA GLU A 149 6.40 -7.13 -4.77
C GLU A 149 5.22 -7.85 -4.12
N ALA A 150 5.33 -9.18 -3.96
CA ALA A 150 4.32 -9.95 -3.26
C ALA A 150 4.17 -9.48 -1.81
N TRP A 151 5.27 -9.18 -1.12
CA TRP A 151 5.26 -8.63 0.23
C TRP A 151 4.46 -7.33 0.30
N VAL A 152 4.89 -6.28 -0.41
CA VAL A 152 4.26 -4.95 -0.37
C VAL A 152 2.81 -4.98 -0.82
N SER A 153 2.49 -5.80 -1.83
CA SER A 153 1.13 -5.95 -2.32
C SER A 153 0.19 -6.53 -1.25
N ASN A 154 0.65 -7.56 -0.51
CA ASN A 154 -0.16 -8.20 0.52
C ASN A 154 -0.23 -7.36 1.80
N GLU A 155 0.83 -6.66 2.17
CA GLU A 155 0.82 -5.70 3.26
C GLU A 155 -0.16 -4.55 2.99
N THR A 156 -0.11 -3.97 1.80
CA THR A 156 -1.07 -2.95 1.36
C THR A 156 -2.51 -3.48 1.38
N ARG A 157 -2.73 -4.72 0.89
CA ARG A 157 -4.04 -5.37 0.91
C ARG A 157 -4.53 -5.60 2.33
N PHE A 158 -3.68 -6.03 3.25
CA PHE A 158 -3.98 -6.26 4.65
C PHE A 158 -4.56 -5.00 5.30
N HIS A 159 -3.82 -3.90 5.24
CA HIS A 159 -4.24 -2.64 5.86
C HIS A 159 -5.49 -2.04 5.21
N ARG A 160 -5.58 -2.07 3.88
CA ARG A 160 -6.77 -1.62 3.16
C ARG A 160 -8.00 -2.46 3.50
N ARG A 161 -7.83 -3.77 3.73
CA ARG A 161 -8.93 -4.68 4.04
C ARG A 161 -9.62 -4.33 5.36
N TYR A 162 -8.89 -4.15 6.45
CA TYR A 162 -9.55 -3.76 7.70
C TYR A 162 -10.06 -2.32 7.68
N MET A 163 -9.44 -1.41 6.95
CA MET A 163 -9.96 -0.05 6.80
C MET A 163 -11.29 -0.01 6.03
N THR A 164 -11.53 -0.93 5.08
CA THR A 164 -12.84 -1.04 4.44
C THR A 164 -13.94 -1.44 5.43
N ALA A 165 -13.59 -2.13 6.51
CA ALA A 165 -14.53 -2.51 7.57
C ALA A 165 -15.07 -1.29 8.34
N ALA A 166 -14.43 -0.12 8.28
CA ALA A 166 -14.99 1.13 8.82
C ALA A 166 -16.24 1.62 8.08
N LYS A 167 -16.63 1.00 6.96
CA LYS A 167 -17.83 1.31 6.16
C LYS A 167 -17.96 2.79 5.75
N ASN A 168 -16.84 3.50 5.62
CA ASN A 168 -16.76 4.91 5.21
C ASN A 168 -15.94 5.04 3.92
N GLN A 169 -16.63 5.23 2.79
CA GLN A 169 -16.00 5.30 1.46
C GLN A 169 -15.04 6.50 1.31
N THR A 170 -15.33 7.63 1.93
CA THR A 170 -14.45 8.80 1.92
C THR A 170 -13.16 8.51 2.67
N LEU A 171 -13.25 7.88 3.86
CA LEU A 171 -12.09 7.42 4.61
C LEU A 171 -11.24 6.46 3.79
N VAL A 172 -11.86 5.43 3.19
CA VAL A 172 -11.15 4.44 2.36
C VAL A 172 -10.42 5.12 1.20
N SER A 173 -11.04 6.12 0.56
CA SER A 173 -10.39 6.87 -0.52
C SER A 173 -9.17 7.66 -0.03
N VAL A 174 -9.29 8.38 1.09
CA VAL A 174 -8.18 9.12 1.71
C VAL A 174 -7.06 8.16 2.12
N TYR A 175 -7.41 7.09 2.84
CA TYR A 175 -6.46 6.10 3.33
C TYR A 175 -5.67 5.42 2.19
N ASN A 176 -6.37 5.01 1.13
CA ASN A 176 -5.73 4.43 -0.06
C ASN A 176 -4.78 5.39 -0.77
N GLY A 177 -5.06 6.70 -0.73
CA GLY A 177 -4.21 7.74 -1.30
C GLY A 177 -2.94 8.03 -0.48
N LEU A 178 -2.84 7.52 0.75
CA LEU A 178 -1.63 7.71 1.56
C LEU A 178 -0.45 6.88 1.04
N ASN A 179 -0.69 5.72 0.43
CA ASN A 179 0.32 4.79 -0.09
C ASN A 179 1.46 4.50 0.92
N THR A 180 1.15 4.47 2.21
CA THR A 180 2.16 4.41 3.28
C THR A 180 3.03 3.17 3.20
N ASN A 181 2.48 2.03 2.81
CA ASN A 181 3.23 0.76 2.80
C ASN A 181 4.27 0.75 1.67
N GLU A 182 3.90 1.26 0.49
CA GLU A 182 4.81 1.44 -0.62
C GLU A 182 5.93 2.42 -0.27
N PHE A 183 5.61 3.53 0.40
CA PHE A 183 6.58 4.53 0.86
C PHE A 183 7.51 3.98 1.95
N THR A 184 6.96 3.27 2.94
CA THR A 184 7.73 2.61 4.00
C THR A 184 8.75 1.65 3.40
N PHE A 185 8.30 0.81 2.47
CA PHE A 185 9.16 -0.14 1.78
C PHE A 185 10.28 0.55 1.00
N PHE A 186 9.97 1.63 0.27
CA PHE A 186 10.99 2.42 -0.43
C PHE A 186 12.01 3.04 0.52
N ALA A 187 11.56 3.58 1.64
CA ALA A 187 12.45 4.16 2.64
C ALA A 187 13.40 3.10 3.22
N TYR A 188 12.93 1.87 3.44
CA TYR A 188 13.77 0.76 3.87
C TYR A 188 14.77 0.32 2.79
N LEU A 189 14.35 0.18 1.53
CA LEU A 189 15.23 -0.23 0.43
C LEU A 189 16.44 0.70 0.25
N HIS A 190 16.22 1.99 0.50
CA HIS A 190 17.25 3.02 0.28
C HIS A 190 17.90 3.49 1.58
N ASN A 191 17.66 2.81 2.70
CA ASN A 191 18.32 3.09 3.97
C ASN A 191 19.69 2.43 4.02
N GLU A 192 20.74 3.17 3.71
CA GLU A 192 22.13 2.69 3.75
C GLU A 192 22.57 2.16 5.14
N HIS A 193 21.91 2.63 6.21
CA HIS A 193 22.25 2.27 7.57
C HIS A 193 21.55 0.98 8.06
N LYS A 194 20.40 0.66 7.47
CA LYS A 194 19.61 -0.53 7.83
C LYS A 194 19.06 -1.20 6.56
N PRO A 195 19.88 -1.99 5.85
CA PRO A 195 19.39 -2.72 4.70
C PRO A 195 18.25 -3.65 5.11
N LEU A 196 17.26 -3.81 4.25
CA LEU A 196 16.16 -4.75 4.41
C LEU A 196 16.72 -6.16 4.64
N LYS A 197 16.50 -6.67 5.84
CA LYS A 197 16.91 -8.02 6.27
C LYS A 197 15.69 -8.78 6.76
N ARG A 198 15.75 -10.09 6.64
CA ARG A 198 14.70 -11.01 7.08
C ARG A 198 14.12 -10.69 8.48
N PRO A 199 14.90 -10.37 9.53
CA PRO A 199 14.34 -10.05 10.84
C PRO A 199 13.35 -8.88 10.85
N ILE A 200 13.48 -7.91 9.92
CA ILE A 200 12.53 -6.80 9.81
C ILE A 200 11.17 -7.33 9.35
N PHE A 201 11.15 -8.21 8.35
CA PHE A 201 9.91 -8.84 7.87
C PHE A 201 9.29 -9.76 8.93
N GLU A 202 10.10 -10.54 9.64
CA GLU A 202 9.64 -11.43 10.70
C GLU A 202 8.99 -10.64 11.85
N ASN A 203 9.58 -9.53 12.28
CA ASN A 203 8.97 -8.63 13.28
C ASN A 203 7.64 -8.04 12.79
N ASN A 204 7.62 -7.60 11.54
CA ASN A 204 6.41 -7.07 10.92
C ASN A 204 5.28 -8.12 10.87
N LEU A 205 5.59 -9.39 10.56
CA LEU A 205 4.61 -10.49 10.63
C LEU A 205 4.06 -10.69 12.04
N VAL A 206 4.89 -10.59 13.08
CA VAL A 206 4.43 -10.68 14.49
C VAL A 206 3.45 -9.56 14.82
N GLU A 207 3.73 -8.34 14.37
CA GLU A 207 2.85 -7.18 14.57
C GLU A 207 1.51 -7.36 13.85
N HIS A 208 1.52 -7.82 12.61
CA HIS A 208 0.29 -8.11 11.86
C HIS A 208 -0.53 -9.22 12.51
N ARG A 209 0.11 -10.24 13.06
CA ARG A 209 -0.57 -11.30 13.81
C ARG A 209 -1.24 -10.76 15.06
N ALA A 210 -0.59 -9.83 15.78
CA ALA A 210 -1.20 -9.18 16.94
C ALA A 210 -2.46 -8.37 16.59
N ILE A 211 -2.49 -7.74 15.40
CA ILE A 211 -3.68 -7.04 14.87
C ILE A 211 -4.82 -8.04 14.61
N ILE A 212 -4.51 -9.18 13.94
CA ILE A 212 -5.49 -10.24 13.68
C ILE A 212 -6.05 -10.81 14.99
N ASP A 213 -5.19 -11.10 15.96
CA ASP A 213 -5.60 -11.67 17.25
C ASP A 213 -6.52 -10.73 18.04
N ALA A 214 -6.28 -9.42 17.96
CA ALA A 214 -7.15 -8.42 18.57
C ALA A 214 -8.53 -8.37 17.88
N LEU A 215 -8.57 -8.48 16.56
CA LEU A 215 -9.83 -8.56 15.80
C LEU A 215 -10.61 -9.83 16.11
N LYS A 216 -9.96 -10.99 16.20
CA LYS A 216 -10.56 -12.26 16.62
C LYS A 216 -11.16 -12.18 18.02
N ALA A 217 -10.45 -11.52 18.93
CA ALA A 217 -10.89 -11.33 20.31
C ALA A 217 -11.98 -10.25 20.44
N LEU A 218 -12.28 -9.49 19.38
CA LEU A 218 -13.13 -8.30 19.38
C LEU A 218 -12.71 -7.29 20.48
N ASP A 219 -11.42 -7.22 20.75
CA ASP A 219 -10.81 -6.36 21.78
C ASP A 219 -10.27 -5.08 21.14
N GLN A 220 -11.07 -4.02 21.25
CA GLN A 220 -10.69 -2.70 20.70
C GLN A 220 -9.41 -2.16 21.33
N ALA A 221 -9.22 -2.35 22.62
CA ALA A 221 -8.04 -1.86 23.32
C ALA A 221 -6.76 -2.55 22.82
N ARG A 222 -6.84 -3.86 22.65
CA ARG A 222 -5.74 -4.65 22.10
C ARG A 222 -5.48 -4.30 20.63
N PHE A 223 -6.53 -4.06 19.84
CA PHE A 223 -6.41 -3.63 18.44
C PHE A 223 -5.73 -2.27 18.32
N VAL A 224 -6.15 -1.27 19.10
CA VAL A 224 -5.54 0.06 19.15
C VAL A 224 -4.04 -0.03 19.51
N ARG A 225 -3.69 -0.84 20.51
CA ARG A 225 -2.29 -1.06 20.88
C ARG A 225 -1.48 -1.68 19.75
N ALA A 226 -2.02 -2.70 19.09
CA ALA A 226 -1.32 -3.39 18.00
C ALA A 226 -1.05 -2.47 16.82
N ILE A 227 -2.05 -1.70 16.37
CA ILE A 227 -1.87 -0.74 15.26
C ILE A 227 -0.94 0.42 15.62
N ALA A 228 -1.05 0.96 16.84
CA ALA A 228 -0.17 2.02 17.31
C ALA A 228 1.29 1.55 17.35
N TRP A 229 1.54 0.36 17.89
CA TRP A 229 2.85 -0.25 17.92
C TRP A 229 3.44 -0.47 16.51
N HIS A 230 2.64 -1.03 15.62
CA HIS A 230 3.04 -1.28 14.24
C HIS A 230 3.42 0.02 13.49
N VAL A 231 2.62 1.08 13.62
CA VAL A 231 2.92 2.37 12.99
C VAL A 231 4.14 3.05 13.63
N LEU A 232 4.29 2.98 14.96
CA LEU A 232 5.45 3.56 15.66
C LEU A 232 6.75 2.86 15.29
N HIS A 233 6.77 1.53 15.21
CA HIS A 233 7.93 0.78 14.72
C HIS A 233 8.35 1.21 13.33
N ALA A 234 7.39 1.45 12.43
CA ALA A 234 7.67 1.98 11.10
C ALA A 234 8.29 3.39 11.13
N CYS A 235 8.15 4.16 12.22
CA CYS A 235 8.74 5.50 12.38
C CYS A 235 10.14 5.49 12.98
N GLU A 236 10.51 4.49 13.78
CA GLU A 236 11.72 4.52 14.63
C GLU A 236 13.03 4.31 13.87
N ASP A 237 12.96 3.73 12.68
CA ASP A 237 14.13 3.27 11.94
C ASP A 237 14.70 4.29 10.94
N TYR A 238 14.11 5.51 10.87
CA TYR A 238 14.52 6.50 9.90
C TYR A 238 15.43 7.57 10.49
N ASN A 239 16.45 7.93 9.71
CA ASN A 239 17.20 9.16 9.97
C ASN A 239 16.35 10.33 9.50
N VAL A 240 15.76 11.04 10.44
CA VAL A 240 14.84 12.17 10.21
C VAL A 240 15.45 13.46 10.75
N ASP A 241 15.03 14.58 10.20
CA ASP A 241 15.41 15.89 10.72
C ASP A 241 14.64 16.23 12.02
N GLU A 242 14.97 17.37 12.60
CA GLU A 242 14.38 17.82 13.87
C GLU A 242 12.86 18.01 13.77
N GLU A 243 12.35 18.44 12.60
CA GLU A 243 10.92 18.65 12.38
C GLU A 243 10.17 17.32 12.34
N ALA A 244 10.70 16.33 11.62
CA ALA A 244 10.10 14.99 11.58
C ALA A 244 10.22 14.27 12.94
N GLN A 245 11.30 14.52 13.71
CA GLN A 245 11.42 14.01 15.06
C GLN A 245 10.30 14.54 15.97
N LEU A 246 9.98 15.83 15.88
CA LEU A 246 8.83 16.41 16.61
C LEU A 246 7.50 15.77 16.21
N ARG A 247 7.33 15.42 14.94
CA ARG A 247 6.13 14.71 14.45
C ARG A 247 6.05 13.30 14.99
N ILE A 248 7.15 12.58 15.04
CA ILE A 248 7.21 11.24 15.66
C ILE A 248 6.77 11.32 17.13
N GLU A 249 7.25 12.31 17.87
CA GLU A 249 6.81 12.54 19.25
C GLU A 249 5.31 12.88 19.36
N GLN A 250 4.74 13.57 18.38
CA GLN A 250 3.30 13.81 18.32
C GLN A 250 2.53 12.51 18.05
N ILE A 251 3.01 11.66 17.15
CA ILE A 251 2.44 10.34 16.85
C ILE A 251 2.48 9.45 18.11
N LYS A 252 3.60 9.45 18.85
CA LYS A 252 3.73 8.73 20.12
C LYS A 252 2.69 9.19 21.13
N ARG A 253 2.56 10.50 21.34
CA ARG A 253 1.56 11.08 22.26
C ARG A 253 0.13 10.72 21.85
N LEU A 254 -0.18 10.73 20.54
CA LEU A 254 -1.49 10.32 20.04
C LEU A 254 -1.77 8.86 20.38
N ALA A 255 -0.80 7.98 20.18
CA ALA A 255 -0.90 6.58 20.54
C ALA A 255 -1.10 6.40 22.07
N GLU A 256 -0.30 7.08 22.89
CA GLU A 256 -0.36 7.03 24.34
C GLU A 256 -1.71 7.51 24.88
N CYS A 257 -2.24 8.63 24.40
CA CYS A 257 -3.57 9.12 24.79
C CYS A 257 -4.69 8.10 24.57
N HIS A 258 -4.55 7.27 23.54
CA HIS A 258 -5.50 6.18 23.28
C HIS A 258 -5.19 4.94 24.12
N LEU A 259 -3.96 4.77 24.57
CA LEU A 259 -3.51 3.64 25.38
C LEU A 259 -3.81 3.85 26.88
N ASP A 260 -3.63 5.07 27.41
CA ASP A 260 -3.86 5.39 28.82
C ASP A 260 -5.31 5.22 29.25
N GLY A 261 -6.26 5.36 28.31
CA GLY A 261 -7.68 5.04 28.53
C GLY A 261 -8.00 3.55 28.63
N LEU A 262 -7.02 2.67 28.39
CA LEU A 262 -7.24 1.24 28.14
C LEU A 262 -6.53 0.28 29.13
N GLY A 263 -5.82 0.81 30.15
CA GLY A 263 -5.07 0.01 31.15
C GLY A 263 -3.73 -0.55 30.64
N GLU A 264 -2.75 -0.73 31.54
CA GLU A 264 -1.39 -1.16 31.20
C GLU A 264 -1.33 -2.51 30.46
N PRO A 265 -0.41 -2.68 29.49
CA PRO A 265 -0.19 -3.96 28.84
C PRO A 265 0.49 -4.91 29.82
N SER A 266 -0.20 -5.96 30.21
CA SER A 266 0.43 -7.11 30.85
C SER A 266 1.28 -7.85 29.80
N GLN A 267 2.58 -7.80 30.04
CA GLN A 267 3.67 -8.53 29.41
C GLN A 267 4.34 -7.89 28.20
N LYS A 268 5.59 -7.46 28.46
CA LYS A 268 6.65 -7.36 27.46
C LYS A 268 6.74 -8.70 26.74
N ILE A 269 6.58 -8.68 25.43
CA ILE A 269 7.00 -9.80 24.59
C ILE A 269 8.52 -9.74 24.57
N SER A 270 9.11 -10.67 25.34
CA SER A 270 10.56 -10.90 25.40
C SER A 270 11.01 -11.69 24.19
#